data_5c4996c0bec5becb8ecc0116e30a5a79
#
_entry.id   5c4996c0bec5becb8ecc0116e30a5a79
#
_cell.length_a   1.000
_cell.length_b   1.000
_cell.length_c   1.000
_cell.angle_alpha   90.00
_cell.angle_beta   90.00
_cell.angle_gamma   90.00
#
_symmetry.space_group_name_H-M   'P 1'
#
loop_
_entity.id
_entity.type
_entity.pdbx_description
1 polymer ?
#
loop_
_entity_poly.entity_id
_entity_poly.type
_entity_poly.pdbx_seq_one_letter_code
_entity_poly.pdbx_strand_id
1 'polypeptide(L)'
;RKAVIVAGGLGSRISEETGIKPKPMVEIGGKPILWHIMKIYSSYGINDFIVCCGYKGYVIKEYFANYFLHMSDVTFDMSNNKMEVHEKYADPWRVTLVDTGEETMTGGRLRRVSKYVESEDAFCFTYGDGVSNINISELIKFHKEQKVKATLSATLSPGRFGAMDLNGNKVQSFREKPVDATSLINGGFFVLSPSVIEYIDNDQTIWEQEPLEKLATEGQLAAYQHRDFWQPMDTLRDQMYLQSLWSAGKAPWKNW
;
A
#
# COMPACT_ATOMS: atom_id res chain seq x y z
N ARG A 1 14.02 8.15 -6.34
CA ARG A 1 13.62 7.47 -5.09
C ARG A 1 12.70 6.29 -5.40
N LYS A 2 12.73 5.28 -4.58
CA LYS A 2 12.01 4.02 -4.82
C LYS A 2 10.94 3.78 -3.76
N ALA A 3 9.89 3.07 -4.15
CA ALA A 3 8.86 2.59 -3.25
C ALA A 3 8.71 1.08 -3.38
N VAL A 4 8.78 0.38 -2.24
CA VAL A 4 8.53 -1.05 -2.14
C VAL A 4 7.10 -1.25 -1.67
N ILE A 5 6.34 -2.07 -2.38
CA ILE A 5 4.94 -2.36 -2.06
C ILE A 5 4.78 -3.86 -1.84
N VAL A 6 4.30 -4.24 -0.67
CA VAL A 6 4.00 -5.65 -0.35
C VAL A 6 2.65 -6.02 -0.92
N ALA A 7 2.65 -6.95 -1.87
CA ALA A 7 1.46 -7.38 -2.60
C ALA A 7 1.23 -8.90 -2.54
N GLY A 8 1.86 -9.59 -1.59
CA GLY A 8 1.92 -11.05 -1.57
C GLY A 8 1.02 -11.76 -0.57
N GLY A 9 0.26 -11.06 0.25
CA GLY A 9 -0.59 -11.69 1.26
C GLY A 9 -1.79 -12.45 0.69
N LEU A 10 -2.30 -13.42 1.44
CA LEU A 10 -3.42 -14.28 1.01
C LEU A 10 -4.79 -13.58 0.96
N GLY A 11 -4.95 -12.43 1.61
CA GLY A 11 -6.14 -11.60 1.52
C GLY A 11 -7.45 -12.25 1.93
N SER A 12 -7.45 -13.01 3.00
CA SER A 12 -8.55 -13.90 3.42
C SER A 12 -9.89 -13.22 3.72
N ARG A 13 -9.91 -11.90 3.96
CA ARG A 13 -11.14 -11.18 4.37
C ARG A 13 -12.00 -10.67 3.22
N ILE A 14 -11.49 -10.72 1.98
CA ILE A 14 -12.23 -10.40 0.75
C ILE A 14 -12.25 -11.66 -0.11
N SER A 15 -12.69 -12.77 0.47
CA SER A 15 -12.56 -14.11 -0.12
C SER A 15 -13.23 -14.28 -1.48
N GLU A 16 -14.33 -13.61 -1.74
CA GLU A 16 -15.06 -13.68 -3.01
C GLU A 16 -14.22 -13.10 -4.16
N GLU A 17 -13.55 -11.97 -3.92
CA GLU A 17 -12.67 -11.32 -4.89
C GLU A 17 -11.31 -11.99 -4.95
N THR A 18 -10.73 -12.35 -3.80
CA THR A 18 -9.38 -12.91 -3.72
C THR A 18 -9.29 -14.38 -4.13
N GLY A 19 -10.42 -15.07 -4.26
CA GLY A 19 -10.46 -16.39 -4.90
C GLY A 19 -10.00 -16.37 -6.35
N ILE A 20 -10.11 -15.22 -7.02
CA ILE A 20 -9.76 -15.05 -8.43
C ILE A 20 -8.44 -14.29 -8.60
N LYS A 21 -8.16 -13.32 -7.74
CA LYS A 21 -6.99 -12.44 -7.82
C LYS A 21 -6.45 -12.08 -6.43
N PRO A 22 -5.17 -11.68 -6.33
CA PRO A 22 -4.64 -11.25 -5.05
C PRO A 22 -5.27 -9.92 -4.61
N LYS A 23 -5.31 -9.67 -3.30
CA LYS A 23 -5.94 -8.50 -2.71
C LYS A 23 -5.53 -7.15 -3.33
N PRO A 24 -4.24 -6.89 -3.63
CA PRO A 24 -3.83 -5.64 -4.27
C PRO A 24 -4.42 -5.41 -5.66
N MET A 25 -4.96 -6.45 -6.29
CA MET A 25 -5.57 -6.37 -7.61
C MET A 25 -7.09 -6.21 -7.56
N VAL A 26 -7.69 -6.18 -6.38
CA VAL A 26 -9.10 -5.86 -6.21
C VAL A 26 -9.34 -4.40 -6.62
N GLU A 27 -10.39 -4.18 -7.42
CA GLU A 27 -10.57 -2.91 -8.12
C GLU A 27 -11.40 -1.90 -7.34
N ILE A 28 -11.00 -0.64 -7.49
CA ILE A 28 -11.74 0.54 -7.07
C ILE A 28 -11.80 1.47 -8.28
N GLY A 29 -13.00 1.79 -8.74
CA GLY A 29 -13.17 2.63 -9.91
C GLY A 29 -12.59 2.01 -11.20
N GLY A 30 -12.62 0.69 -11.33
CA GLY A 30 -12.11 -0.03 -12.48
C GLY A 30 -10.59 -0.18 -12.54
N LYS A 31 -9.86 0.20 -11.49
CA LYS A 31 -8.41 0.04 -11.37
C LYS A 31 -8.04 -0.69 -10.08
N PRO A 32 -7.03 -1.57 -10.11
CA PRO A 32 -6.57 -2.24 -8.90
C PRO A 32 -6.18 -1.25 -7.80
N ILE A 33 -6.40 -1.60 -6.53
CA ILE A 33 -5.96 -0.74 -5.42
C ILE A 33 -4.45 -0.50 -5.47
N LEU A 34 -3.68 -1.45 -5.94
CA LEU A 34 -2.24 -1.28 -6.21
C LEU A 34 -1.98 -0.09 -7.13
N TRP A 35 -2.76 0.06 -8.20
CA TRP A 35 -2.66 1.21 -9.11
C TRP A 35 -2.90 2.54 -8.38
N HIS A 36 -3.91 2.59 -7.50
CA HIS A 36 -4.20 3.79 -6.69
C HIS A 36 -3.02 4.15 -5.79
N ILE A 37 -2.41 3.17 -5.14
CA ILE A 37 -1.24 3.38 -4.28
C ILE A 37 -0.07 3.91 -5.09
N MET A 38 0.19 3.35 -6.25
CA MET A 38 1.26 3.81 -7.15
C MET A 38 0.99 5.24 -7.63
N LYS A 39 -0.26 5.60 -7.93
CA LYS A 39 -0.65 6.97 -8.29
C LYS A 39 -0.40 7.95 -7.14
N ILE A 40 -0.65 7.56 -5.90
CA ILE A 40 -0.34 8.39 -4.73
C ILE A 40 1.15 8.72 -4.72
N TYR A 41 2.03 7.72 -4.81
CA TYR A 41 3.47 7.95 -4.84
C TYR A 41 3.92 8.76 -6.06
N SER A 42 3.37 8.44 -7.21
CA SER A 42 3.71 9.11 -8.47
C SER A 42 3.39 10.61 -8.45
N SER A 43 2.32 11.00 -7.76
CA SER A 43 1.97 12.41 -7.58
C SER A 43 3.01 13.20 -6.78
N TYR A 44 3.87 12.52 -6.05
CA TYR A 44 5.02 13.09 -5.34
C TYR A 44 6.36 12.81 -6.05
N GLY A 45 6.32 12.40 -7.32
CA GLY A 45 7.51 12.18 -8.12
C GLY A 45 8.22 10.85 -7.91
N ILE A 46 7.60 9.90 -7.22
CA ILE A 46 8.15 8.56 -7.02
C ILE A 46 7.55 7.63 -8.06
N ASN A 47 8.36 7.18 -9.01
CA ASN A 47 7.95 6.41 -10.18
C ASN A 47 8.70 5.08 -10.35
N ASP A 48 9.56 4.72 -9.43
CA ASP A 48 10.31 3.48 -9.43
C ASP A 48 9.78 2.58 -8.31
N PHE A 49 9.08 1.52 -8.70
CA PHE A 49 8.37 0.64 -7.78
C PHE A 49 8.95 -0.76 -7.79
N ILE A 50 9.13 -1.32 -6.60
CA ILE A 50 9.45 -2.73 -6.41
C ILE A 50 8.25 -3.38 -5.72
N VAL A 51 7.57 -4.29 -6.41
CA VAL A 51 6.37 -4.95 -5.90
C VAL A 51 6.72 -6.37 -5.48
N CYS A 52 6.51 -6.66 -4.20
CA CYS A 52 6.73 -7.99 -3.64
C CYS A 52 5.52 -8.87 -3.93
N CYS A 53 5.65 -9.79 -4.88
CA CYS A 53 4.60 -10.70 -5.29
C CYS A 53 4.65 -12.00 -4.48
N GLY A 54 3.51 -12.63 -4.31
CA GLY A 54 3.36 -13.92 -3.65
C GLY A 54 2.14 -14.64 -4.23
N TYR A 55 1.10 -14.80 -3.42
CA TYR A 55 -0.15 -15.41 -3.83
C TYR A 55 -0.66 -14.79 -5.14
N LYS A 56 -0.84 -15.62 -6.16
CA LYS A 56 -1.32 -15.20 -7.50
C LYS A 56 -0.54 -14.02 -8.10
N GLY A 57 0.77 -13.98 -7.87
CA GLY A 57 1.63 -12.92 -8.41
C GLY A 57 1.59 -12.79 -9.93
N TYR A 58 1.29 -13.87 -10.64
CA TYR A 58 1.13 -13.84 -12.10
C TYR A 58 0.04 -12.86 -12.56
N VAL A 59 -1.04 -12.71 -11.80
CA VAL A 59 -2.11 -11.76 -12.11
C VAL A 59 -1.56 -10.32 -12.14
N ILE A 60 -0.65 -10.00 -11.23
CA ILE A 60 0.00 -8.68 -11.20
C ILE A 60 0.94 -8.52 -12.41
N LYS A 61 1.72 -9.54 -12.72
CA LYS A 61 2.62 -9.52 -13.89
C LYS A 61 1.84 -9.33 -15.19
N GLU A 62 0.74 -10.06 -15.36
CA GLU A 62 -0.13 -9.98 -16.53
C GLU A 62 -0.74 -8.58 -16.66
N TYR A 63 -1.18 -7.99 -15.56
CA TYR A 63 -1.71 -6.63 -15.55
C TYR A 63 -0.70 -5.62 -16.11
N PHE A 64 0.54 -5.65 -15.64
CA PHE A 64 1.57 -4.71 -16.12
C PHE A 64 2.06 -5.04 -17.52
N ALA A 65 2.13 -6.33 -17.89
CA ALA A 65 2.46 -6.72 -19.26
C ALA A 65 1.44 -6.20 -20.27
N ASN A 66 0.18 -6.09 -19.86
CA ASN A 66 -0.93 -5.62 -20.68
C ASN A 66 -1.37 -4.18 -20.35
N TYR A 67 -0.53 -3.43 -19.64
CA TYR A 67 -0.91 -2.11 -19.13
C TYR A 67 -1.41 -1.16 -20.22
N PHE A 68 -0.75 -1.14 -21.37
CA PHE A 68 -1.15 -0.30 -22.50
C PHE A 68 -2.53 -0.68 -23.06
N LEU A 69 -2.90 -1.97 -22.98
CA LEU A 69 -4.23 -2.42 -23.40
C LEU A 69 -5.33 -1.87 -22.48
N HIS A 70 -5.02 -1.67 -21.20
CA HIS A 70 -5.95 -1.08 -20.23
C HIS A 70 -6.06 0.43 -20.35
N MET A 71 -5.00 1.09 -20.80
CA MET A 71 -4.87 2.55 -20.72
C MET A 71 -4.93 3.26 -22.06
N SER A 72 -5.03 2.52 -23.18
CA SER A 72 -4.91 3.10 -24.53
C SER A 72 -5.90 2.48 -25.50
N ASP A 73 -6.21 3.22 -26.56
CA ASP A 73 -6.87 2.64 -27.72
C ASP A 73 -5.89 1.81 -28.50
N VAL A 74 -6.33 0.67 -29.00
CA VAL A 74 -5.46 -0.32 -29.69
C VAL A 74 -6.12 -0.81 -30.97
N THR A 75 -5.33 -0.90 -32.04
CA THR A 75 -5.73 -1.58 -33.28
C THR A 75 -4.98 -2.90 -33.38
N PHE A 76 -5.71 -3.99 -33.55
CA PHE A 76 -5.14 -5.29 -33.87
C PHE A 76 -5.37 -5.57 -35.38
N ASP A 77 -4.30 -5.54 -36.13
CA ASP A 77 -4.33 -5.94 -37.55
C ASP A 77 -4.06 -7.46 -37.65
N MET A 78 -5.12 -8.23 -37.66
CA MET A 78 -5.04 -9.69 -37.64
C MET A 78 -4.41 -10.25 -38.88
N SER A 79 -4.59 -9.60 -40.03
CA SER A 79 -4.03 -10.08 -41.30
C SER A 79 -2.51 -9.97 -41.36
N ASN A 80 -1.94 -8.98 -40.71
CA ASN A 80 -0.51 -8.74 -40.64
C ASN A 80 0.12 -9.12 -39.31
N ASN A 81 -0.69 -9.64 -38.37
CA ASN A 81 -0.28 -9.99 -37.02
C ASN A 81 0.47 -8.83 -36.33
N LYS A 82 -0.12 -7.63 -36.37
CA LYS A 82 0.44 -6.42 -35.82
C LYS A 82 -0.51 -5.81 -34.80
N MET A 83 0.09 -5.16 -33.78
CA MET A 83 -0.62 -4.37 -32.79
C MET A 83 -0.12 -2.93 -32.87
N GLU A 84 -1.06 -1.98 -32.89
CA GLU A 84 -0.78 -0.56 -32.89
C GLU A 84 -1.48 0.09 -31.69
N VAL A 85 -0.69 0.70 -30.80
CA VAL A 85 -1.18 1.39 -29.61
C VAL A 85 -1.30 2.88 -29.91
N HIS A 86 -2.54 3.40 -29.77
CA HIS A 86 -2.85 4.80 -30.00
C HIS A 86 -2.91 5.53 -28.65
N GLU A 87 -2.58 6.81 -28.62
CA GLU A 87 -2.69 7.68 -27.43
C GLU A 87 -2.10 7.03 -26.17
N LYS A 88 -0.80 7.14 -26.02
CA LYS A 88 -0.09 6.58 -24.89
C LYS A 88 -0.31 7.42 -23.63
N TYR A 89 -1.32 7.09 -22.85
CA TYR A 89 -1.56 7.66 -21.52
C TYR A 89 -0.85 6.86 -20.42
N ALA A 90 0.35 6.36 -20.70
CA ALA A 90 1.10 5.56 -19.75
C ALA A 90 1.70 6.45 -18.66
N ASP A 91 1.55 6.03 -17.41
CA ASP A 91 2.30 6.61 -16.30
C ASP A 91 3.80 6.36 -16.48
N PRO A 92 4.68 7.28 -16.03
CA PRO A 92 6.12 7.15 -16.22
C PRO A 92 6.75 6.17 -15.24
N TRP A 93 6.12 5.02 -15.03
CA TRP A 93 6.50 4.05 -14.02
C TRP A 93 7.54 3.05 -14.52
N ARG A 94 8.49 2.77 -13.67
CA ARG A 94 9.35 1.61 -13.75
C ARG A 94 8.92 0.65 -12.66
N VAL A 95 8.46 -0.54 -13.03
CA VAL A 95 7.89 -1.50 -12.09
C VAL A 95 8.69 -2.79 -12.13
N THR A 96 9.27 -3.17 -11.00
CA THR A 96 9.96 -4.44 -10.84
C THR A 96 9.08 -5.36 -9.99
N LEU A 97 8.68 -6.48 -10.56
CA LEU A 97 7.83 -7.47 -9.89
C LEU A 97 8.69 -8.64 -9.46
N VAL A 98 8.81 -8.82 -8.15
CA VAL A 98 9.69 -9.82 -7.54
C VAL A 98 8.85 -10.91 -6.89
N ASP A 99 9.08 -12.16 -7.25
CA ASP A 99 8.49 -13.28 -6.54
C ASP A 99 9.20 -13.44 -5.18
N THR A 100 8.48 -13.13 -4.12
CA THR A 100 8.99 -13.22 -2.75
C THR A 100 8.47 -14.43 -1.98
N GLY A 101 7.82 -15.35 -2.68
CA GLY A 101 7.27 -16.57 -2.08
C GLY A 101 5.84 -16.38 -1.58
N GLU A 102 5.08 -17.47 -1.56
CA GLU A 102 3.67 -17.44 -1.15
C GLU A 102 3.50 -17.32 0.35
N GLU A 103 4.36 -17.98 1.11
CA GLU A 103 4.27 -18.06 2.58
C GLU A 103 5.23 -17.14 3.32
N THR A 104 5.98 -16.33 2.61
CA THR A 104 6.95 -15.39 3.18
C THR A 104 6.21 -14.28 3.94
N MET A 105 6.70 -13.94 5.13
CA MET A 105 6.14 -12.87 5.96
C MET A 105 6.63 -11.50 5.49
N THR A 106 6.05 -10.43 6.03
CA THR A 106 6.30 -9.04 5.59
C THR A 106 7.78 -8.64 5.67
N GLY A 107 8.46 -9.00 6.74
CA GLY A 107 9.90 -8.77 6.88
C GLY A 107 10.70 -9.57 5.87
N GLY A 108 10.36 -10.83 5.70
CA GLY A 108 11.01 -11.70 4.73
C GLY A 108 10.89 -11.19 3.29
N ARG A 109 9.75 -10.65 2.93
CA ARG A 109 9.53 -10.04 1.60
C ARG A 109 10.41 -8.82 1.40
N LEU A 110 10.50 -7.96 2.40
CA LEU A 110 11.37 -6.79 2.37
C LEU A 110 12.85 -7.22 2.21
N ARG A 111 13.28 -8.22 2.95
CA ARG A 111 14.64 -8.76 2.86
C ARG A 111 14.96 -9.31 1.47
N ARG A 112 14.02 -10.01 0.84
CA ARG A 112 14.19 -10.59 -0.49
C ARG A 112 14.37 -9.55 -1.61
N VAL A 113 13.90 -8.31 -1.39
CA VAL A 113 14.06 -7.23 -2.36
C VAL A 113 15.16 -6.24 -1.99
N SER A 114 15.95 -6.54 -0.97
CA SER A 114 16.99 -5.65 -0.43
C SER A 114 17.97 -5.15 -1.48
N LYS A 115 18.36 -5.99 -2.43
CA LYS A 115 19.30 -5.62 -3.50
C LYS A 115 18.80 -4.48 -4.40
N TYR A 116 17.49 -4.28 -4.46
CA TYR A 116 16.91 -3.20 -5.27
C TYR A 116 16.92 -1.85 -4.58
N VAL A 117 17.16 -1.82 -3.26
CA VAL A 117 17.10 -0.59 -2.46
C VAL A 117 18.39 -0.28 -1.70
N GLU A 118 19.38 -1.17 -1.73
CA GLU A 118 20.61 -1.03 -0.94
C GLU A 118 21.45 0.19 -1.27
N SER A 119 21.31 0.75 -2.47
CA SER A 119 22.02 1.96 -2.90
C SER A 119 21.26 3.26 -2.61
N GLU A 120 20.06 3.17 -2.08
CA GLU A 120 19.24 4.33 -1.74
C GLU A 120 19.64 4.93 -0.39
N ASP A 121 19.56 6.26 -0.23
CA ASP A 121 19.70 6.90 1.08
C ASP A 121 18.53 6.48 1.99
N ALA A 122 17.33 6.50 1.42
CA ALA A 122 16.10 6.06 2.02
C ALA A 122 15.12 5.66 0.92
N PHE A 123 14.23 4.74 1.23
CA PHE A 123 13.17 4.31 0.31
C PHE A 123 11.83 4.26 1.03
N CYS A 124 10.76 4.33 0.26
CA CYS A 124 9.41 4.20 0.79
C CYS A 124 9.01 2.71 0.81
N PHE A 125 8.18 2.37 1.77
CA PHE A 125 7.68 1.00 1.94
C PHE A 125 6.25 1.06 2.42
N THR A 126 5.34 0.31 1.78
CA THR A 126 3.95 0.25 2.21
C THR A 126 3.29 -1.08 1.86
N TYR A 127 2.07 -1.25 2.35
CA TYR A 127 1.23 -2.40 2.08
C TYR A 127 0.37 -2.15 0.85
N GLY A 128 0.10 -3.20 0.08
CA GLY A 128 -0.63 -3.13 -1.18
C GLY A 128 -2.16 -3.07 -1.06
N ASP A 129 -2.69 -2.71 0.10
CA ASP A 129 -4.12 -2.78 0.38
C ASP A 129 -4.71 -1.56 1.09
N GLY A 130 -3.97 -0.48 1.22
CA GLY A 130 -4.44 0.72 1.90
C GLY A 130 -4.13 2.01 1.14
N VAL A 131 -5.07 2.94 1.18
CA VAL A 131 -4.93 4.26 0.57
C VAL A 131 -5.02 5.36 1.63
N SER A 132 -4.41 6.50 1.35
CA SER A 132 -4.36 7.64 2.25
C SER A 132 -4.12 8.93 1.48
N ASN A 133 -4.51 10.05 2.06
CA ASN A 133 -4.13 11.37 1.54
C ASN A 133 -2.85 11.91 2.21
N ILE A 134 -2.03 11.02 2.73
CA ILE A 134 -0.76 11.39 3.36
C ILE A 134 0.15 12.14 2.38
N ASN A 135 0.81 13.17 2.88
CA ASN A 135 1.81 13.90 2.11
C ASN A 135 3.17 13.16 2.17
N ILE A 136 3.49 12.47 1.09
CA ILE A 136 4.71 11.65 1.02
C ILE A 136 5.98 12.53 1.09
N SER A 137 5.96 13.72 0.50
CA SER A 137 7.11 14.63 0.56
C SER A 137 7.39 15.09 2.00
N GLU A 138 6.35 15.42 2.76
CA GLU A 138 6.48 15.78 4.17
C GLU A 138 6.92 14.59 5.03
N LEU A 139 6.45 13.39 4.73
CA LEU A 139 6.86 12.16 5.40
C LEU A 139 8.38 11.93 5.22
N ILE A 140 8.87 12.05 4.01
CA ILE A 140 10.30 11.88 3.69
C ILE A 140 11.14 12.95 4.40
N LYS A 141 10.69 14.19 4.36
CA LYS A 141 11.36 15.30 5.06
C LYS A 141 11.44 15.04 6.55
N PHE A 142 10.34 14.63 7.16
CA PHE A 142 10.26 14.26 8.57
C PHE A 142 11.28 13.15 8.91
N HIS A 143 11.32 12.10 8.10
CA HIS A 143 12.26 11.00 8.30
C HIS A 143 13.71 11.49 8.35
N LYS A 144 14.10 12.35 7.43
CA LYS A 144 15.46 12.92 7.39
C LYS A 144 15.77 13.77 8.61
N GLU A 145 14.80 14.57 9.05
CA GLU A 145 14.96 15.46 10.22
C GLU A 145 15.10 14.66 11.51
N GLN A 146 14.42 13.52 11.63
CA GLN A 146 14.48 12.66 12.81
C GLN A 146 15.81 11.89 12.94
N LYS A 147 16.55 11.74 11.86
CA LYS A 147 17.84 11.02 11.84
C LYS A 147 17.72 9.60 12.40
N VAL A 148 16.67 8.89 11.99
CA VAL A 148 16.38 7.51 12.41
C VAL A 148 16.45 6.56 11.21
N LYS A 149 16.53 5.26 11.49
CA LYS A 149 16.55 4.24 10.45
C LYS A 149 15.19 3.96 9.84
N ALA A 150 14.12 4.15 10.62
CA ALA A 150 12.76 3.87 10.18
C ALA A 150 11.79 4.93 10.68
N THR A 151 10.86 5.32 9.81
CA THR A 151 9.72 6.15 10.14
C THR A 151 8.46 5.46 9.68
N LEU A 152 7.49 5.29 10.57
CA LEU A 152 6.16 4.82 10.21
C LEU A 152 5.19 5.99 10.16
N SER A 153 4.08 5.80 9.46
CA SER A 153 2.94 6.71 9.53
C SER A 153 2.01 6.23 10.62
N ALA A 154 1.80 7.07 11.64
CA ALA A 154 0.88 6.79 12.73
C ALA A 154 -0.47 7.41 12.39
N THR A 155 -1.49 6.58 12.31
CA THR A 155 -2.83 6.96 11.84
C THR A 155 -3.90 6.58 12.84
N LEU A 156 -5.07 7.20 12.70
CA LEU A 156 -6.25 6.81 13.47
C LEU A 156 -6.94 5.65 12.76
N SER A 157 -7.41 4.67 13.53
CA SER A 157 -8.19 3.56 12.96
C SER A 157 -9.52 4.07 12.42
N PRO A 158 -9.90 3.71 11.18
CA PRO A 158 -11.19 4.09 10.62
C PRO A 158 -12.35 3.60 11.49
N GLY A 159 -13.39 4.43 11.66
CA GLY A 159 -14.60 4.08 12.40
C GLY A 159 -14.47 4.09 13.93
N ARG A 160 -13.34 4.52 14.49
CA ARG A 160 -13.15 4.62 15.95
C ARG A 160 -13.45 6.01 16.51
N PHE A 161 -14.34 6.75 15.88
CA PHE A 161 -14.81 8.03 16.41
C PHE A 161 -16.14 7.82 17.14
N GLY A 162 -16.06 7.46 18.44
CA GLY A 162 -17.25 7.27 19.26
C GLY A 162 -18.07 6.06 18.80
N ALA A 163 -17.73 4.87 19.26
CA ALA A 163 -18.53 3.68 19.01
C ALA A 163 -19.88 3.83 19.72
N MET A 164 -20.93 4.07 18.94
CA MET A 164 -22.30 4.18 19.40
C MET A 164 -23.08 3.00 18.85
N ASP A 165 -23.61 2.16 19.74
CA ASP A 165 -24.54 1.11 19.35
C ASP A 165 -25.95 1.67 19.34
N LEU A 166 -26.63 1.56 18.19
CA LEU A 166 -27.98 2.06 18.01
C LEU A 166 -28.97 0.89 17.95
N ASN A 167 -30.11 1.10 18.58
CA ASN A 167 -31.31 0.29 18.38
C ASN A 167 -32.40 1.20 17.80
N GLY A 168 -32.56 1.15 16.47
CA GLY A 168 -33.36 2.14 15.75
C GLY A 168 -32.73 3.53 15.88
N ASN A 169 -33.50 4.51 16.41
CA ASN A 169 -33.02 5.86 16.66
C ASN A 169 -32.54 6.08 18.11
N LYS A 170 -32.51 5.01 18.92
CA LYS A 170 -32.09 5.11 20.33
C LYS A 170 -30.65 4.67 20.46
N VAL A 171 -29.88 5.45 21.21
CA VAL A 171 -28.53 5.07 21.61
C VAL A 171 -28.64 3.98 22.66
N GLN A 172 -28.21 2.77 22.32
CA GLN A 172 -28.22 1.61 23.22
C GLN A 172 -26.99 1.58 24.10
N SER A 173 -25.82 1.88 23.54
CA SER A 173 -24.61 2.09 24.29
C SER A 173 -23.77 3.17 23.62
N PHE A 174 -23.16 3.99 24.43
CA PHE A 174 -22.20 5.00 24.00
C PHE A 174 -20.93 4.79 24.80
N ARG A 175 -19.86 4.47 24.11
CA ARG A 175 -18.54 4.46 24.73
C ARG A 175 -17.90 5.79 24.43
N GLU A 176 -17.70 6.60 25.47
CA GLU A 176 -16.73 7.70 25.35
C GLU A 176 -15.44 7.10 24.83
N LYS A 177 -14.72 7.87 24.01
CA LYS A 177 -13.45 7.43 23.45
C LYS A 177 -12.65 6.70 24.53
N PRO A 178 -12.52 5.36 24.50
CA PRO A 178 -11.55 4.71 25.34
C PRO A 178 -10.20 5.36 25.01
N VAL A 179 -9.28 5.36 25.94
CA VAL A 179 -7.92 5.90 25.71
C VAL A 179 -7.35 5.33 24.41
N ASP A 180 -7.71 4.11 24.06
CA ASP A 180 -7.35 3.39 22.82
C ASP A 180 -7.98 3.98 21.55
N ALA A 181 -9.13 4.63 21.61
CA ALA A 181 -9.81 5.17 20.42
C ALA A 181 -9.12 6.43 19.87
N THR A 182 -8.28 7.08 20.67
CA THR A 182 -7.41 8.16 20.24
C THR A 182 -6.00 7.69 19.96
N SER A 183 -5.71 6.41 20.21
CA SER A 183 -4.41 5.82 19.97
C SER A 183 -4.12 5.73 18.49
N LEU A 184 -2.93 6.14 18.13
CA LEU A 184 -2.43 6.01 16.77
C LEU A 184 -2.00 4.58 16.53
N ILE A 185 -2.26 4.09 15.34
CA ILE A 185 -1.87 2.76 14.90
C ILE A 185 -0.92 2.85 13.71
N ASN A 186 -0.25 1.75 13.39
CA ASN A 186 0.59 1.65 12.22
C ASN A 186 -0.28 1.74 10.95
N GLY A 187 -0.12 2.83 10.22
CA GLY A 187 -0.82 3.07 8.94
C GLY A 187 -0.01 2.70 7.71
N GLY A 188 1.10 2.03 7.88
CA GLY A 188 2.01 1.75 6.76
C GLY A 188 2.77 3.00 6.34
N PHE A 189 2.89 3.21 5.03
CA PHE A 189 3.60 4.36 4.45
C PHE A 189 4.87 4.69 5.22
N PHE A 190 5.80 3.75 5.22
CA PHE A 190 7.10 3.89 5.87
C PHE A 190 8.10 4.62 4.99
N VAL A 191 9.05 5.27 5.64
CA VAL A 191 10.32 5.65 5.02
C VAL A 191 11.42 4.92 5.79
N LEU A 192 12.26 4.20 5.08
CA LEU A 192 13.24 3.28 5.65
C LEU A 192 14.63 3.57 5.09
N SER A 193 15.64 3.47 5.96
CA SER A 193 17.04 3.37 5.55
C SER A 193 17.34 1.91 5.17
N PRO A 194 18.20 1.65 4.18
CA PRO A 194 18.53 0.27 3.79
C PRO A 194 19.07 -0.59 4.92
N SER A 195 19.69 0.01 5.94
CA SER A 195 20.21 -0.71 7.10
C SER A 195 19.15 -1.44 7.93
N VAL A 196 17.86 -1.14 7.74
CA VAL A 196 16.78 -1.86 8.43
C VAL A 196 16.74 -3.35 8.07
N ILE A 197 17.30 -3.72 6.93
CA ILE A 197 17.38 -5.12 6.49
C ILE A 197 18.14 -6.00 7.50
N GLU A 198 19.11 -5.43 8.21
CA GLU A 198 19.87 -6.14 9.24
C GLU A 198 19.01 -6.61 10.42
N TYR A 199 17.82 -6.04 10.58
CA TYR A 199 16.87 -6.42 11.63
C TYR A 199 15.97 -7.58 11.24
N ILE A 200 16.12 -8.10 10.02
CA ILE A 200 15.28 -9.16 9.47
C ILE A 200 16.10 -10.45 9.36
N ASP A 201 15.75 -11.47 10.14
CA ASP A 201 16.52 -12.70 10.24
C ASP A 201 16.29 -13.65 9.05
N ASN A 202 15.02 -13.83 8.64
CA ASN A 202 14.65 -14.82 7.63
C ASN A 202 13.28 -14.54 7.02
N ASP A 203 12.80 -15.44 6.18
CA ASP A 203 11.51 -15.35 5.51
C ASP A 203 10.30 -15.35 6.45
N GLN A 204 10.46 -15.86 7.67
CA GLN A 204 9.38 -15.93 8.67
C GLN A 204 9.30 -14.68 9.54
N THR A 205 10.22 -13.75 9.37
CA THR A 205 10.23 -12.51 10.15
C THR A 205 9.05 -11.61 9.75
N ILE A 206 8.25 -11.25 10.74
CA ILE A 206 7.14 -10.30 10.60
C ILE A 206 7.68 -8.91 10.93
N TRP A 207 7.71 -8.03 9.93
CA TRP A 207 8.26 -6.68 10.03
C TRP A 207 7.69 -5.90 11.22
N GLU A 208 6.38 -6.02 11.45
CA GLU A 208 5.63 -5.31 12.46
C GLU A 208 5.87 -5.81 13.89
N GLN A 209 6.60 -6.89 14.06
CA GLN A 209 6.94 -7.48 15.35
C GLN A 209 8.39 -7.17 15.73
N GLU A 210 9.26 -8.16 15.73
CA GLU A 210 10.63 -8.04 16.23
C GLU A 210 11.43 -6.89 15.60
N PRO A 211 11.46 -6.68 14.28
CA PRO A 211 12.23 -5.59 13.70
C PRO A 211 11.79 -4.21 14.18
N LEU A 212 10.50 -3.91 14.18
CA LEU A 212 9.99 -2.61 14.65
C LEU A 212 10.18 -2.44 16.14
N GLU A 213 9.98 -3.49 16.94
CA GLU A 213 10.20 -3.47 18.39
C GLU A 213 11.65 -3.15 18.73
N LYS A 214 12.59 -3.78 18.03
CA LYS A 214 14.01 -3.55 18.22
C LYS A 214 14.43 -2.14 17.80
N LEU A 215 13.95 -1.69 16.65
CA LEU A 215 14.19 -0.32 16.19
C LEU A 215 13.66 0.71 17.21
N ALA A 216 12.48 0.48 17.77
CA ALA A 216 11.91 1.34 18.80
C ALA A 216 12.77 1.36 20.07
N THR A 217 13.21 0.20 20.54
CA THR A 217 14.07 0.06 21.72
C THR A 217 15.40 0.79 21.52
N GLU A 218 15.95 0.77 20.32
CA GLU A 218 17.20 1.45 20.00
C GLU A 218 17.05 2.94 19.71
N GLY A 219 15.84 3.50 19.81
CA GLY A 219 15.57 4.90 19.47
C GLY A 219 15.67 5.20 17.98
N GLN A 220 15.51 4.19 17.12
CA GLN A 220 15.67 4.26 15.67
C GLN A 220 14.35 4.18 14.90
N LEU A 221 13.22 4.33 15.58
CA LEU A 221 11.89 4.36 15.01
C LEU A 221 11.20 5.66 15.37
N ALA A 222 10.79 6.42 14.35
CA ALA A 222 9.98 7.63 14.51
C ALA A 222 8.57 7.41 13.96
N ALA A 223 7.62 8.18 14.45
CA ALA A 223 6.23 8.15 14.01
C ALA A 223 5.84 9.51 13.43
N TYR A 224 5.50 9.51 12.14
CA TYR A 224 4.89 10.65 11.47
C TYR A 224 3.39 10.61 11.69
N GLN A 225 2.83 11.57 12.40
CA GLN A 225 1.41 11.59 12.73
C GLN A 225 0.57 12.07 11.56
N HIS A 226 -0.31 11.22 11.07
CA HIS A 226 -1.28 11.54 10.02
C HIS A 226 -2.68 11.33 10.56
N ARG A 227 -3.39 12.41 10.86
CA ARG A 227 -4.72 12.37 11.49
C ARG A 227 -5.86 12.61 10.51
N ASP A 228 -5.58 12.59 9.24
CA ASP A 228 -6.53 12.75 8.15
C ASP A 228 -6.88 11.37 7.54
N PHE A 229 -7.36 11.34 6.32
CA PHE A 229 -7.87 10.13 5.67
C PHE A 229 -6.81 9.03 5.57
N TRP A 230 -7.18 7.85 6.02
CA TRP A 230 -6.45 6.61 5.85
C TRP A 230 -7.45 5.45 5.89
N GLN A 231 -7.44 4.58 4.89
CA GLN A 231 -8.39 3.48 4.77
C GLN A 231 -7.71 2.23 4.21
N PRO A 232 -7.57 1.17 5.02
CA PRO A 232 -7.19 -0.13 4.49
C PRO A 232 -8.40 -0.82 3.86
N MET A 233 -8.15 -1.65 2.86
CA MET A 233 -9.17 -2.48 2.22
C MET A 233 -9.02 -3.92 2.74
N ASP A 234 -9.60 -4.20 3.90
CA ASP A 234 -9.53 -5.53 4.52
C ASP A 234 -10.75 -6.38 4.25
N THR A 235 -11.90 -5.76 4.05
CA THR A 235 -13.19 -6.42 3.88
C THR A 235 -13.88 -5.94 2.61
N LEU A 236 -14.90 -6.69 2.17
CA LEU A 236 -15.77 -6.26 1.07
C LEU A 236 -16.44 -4.91 1.38
N ARG A 237 -16.80 -4.68 2.65
CA ARG A 237 -17.37 -3.42 3.11
C ARG A 237 -16.40 -2.25 2.90
N ASP A 238 -15.12 -2.45 3.18
CA ASP A 238 -14.09 -1.44 2.93
C ASP A 238 -13.96 -1.14 1.44
N GLN A 239 -13.98 -2.16 0.60
CA GLN A 239 -13.92 -2.01 -0.86
C GLN A 239 -15.13 -1.22 -1.36
N MET A 240 -16.33 -1.54 -0.89
CA MET A 240 -17.56 -0.83 -1.25
C MET A 240 -17.52 0.64 -0.81
N TYR A 241 -16.98 0.91 0.36
CA TYR A 241 -16.80 2.28 0.86
C TYR A 241 -15.86 3.07 -0.02
N LEU A 242 -14.69 2.53 -0.33
CA LEU A 242 -13.71 3.17 -1.22
C LEU A 242 -14.31 3.40 -2.62
N GLN A 243 -15.03 2.40 -3.14
CA GLN A 243 -15.73 2.50 -4.42
C GLN A 243 -16.76 3.64 -4.42
N SER A 244 -17.51 3.80 -3.34
CA SER A 244 -18.51 4.87 -3.21
C SER A 244 -17.86 6.25 -3.22
N LEU A 245 -16.74 6.42 -2.53
CA LEU A 245 -15.99 7.68 -2.54
C LEU A 245 -15.46 8.01 -3.93
N TRP A 246 -14.93 7.01 -4.62
CA TRP A 246 -14.41 7.19 -5.97
C TRP A 246 -15.54 7.60 -6.95
N SER A 247 -16.64 6.87 -6.94
CA SER A 247 -17.78 7.11 -7.84
C SER A 247 -18.42 8.46 -7.60
N ALA A 248 -18.42 8.95 -6.36
CA ALA A 248 -18.95 10.28 -6.01
C ALA A 248 -17.98 11.43 -6.34
N GLY A 249 -16.79 11.14 -6.84
CA GLY A 249 -15.75 12.14 -7.06
C GLY A 249 -15.18 12.74 -5.77
N LYS A 250 -15.28 12.02 -4.66
CA LYS A 250 -14.87 12.46 -3.32
C LYS A 250 -13.74 11.61 -2.70
N ALA A 251 -12.97 10.93 -3.53
CA ALA A 251 -11.86 10.11 -3.07
C ALA A 251 -10.74 10.98 -2.49
N PRO A 252 -10.52 11.01 -1.16
CA PRO A 252 -9.52 11.90 -0.55
C PRO A 252 -8.08 11.57 -0.96
N TRP A 253 -7.82 10.33 -1.36
CA TRP A 253 -6.48 9.91 -1.79
C TRP A 253 -6.14 10.31 -3.22
N LYS A 254 -7.14 10.70 -4.01
CA LYS A 254 -6.94 11.11 -5.40
C LYS A 254 -6.47 12.57 -5.43
N ASN A 255 -5.17 12.75 -5.51
CA ASN A 255 -4.53 14.07 -5.58
C ASN A 255 -3.91 14.37 -6.97
N TRP A 256 -4.32 13.62 -7.97
CA TRP A 256 -3.86 13.77 -9.35
C TRP A 256 -4.99 14.14 -10.31
#